data_0a1ed50acffbdd13732001110f0e5c60
#
_entry.id   0a1ed50acffbdd13732001110f0e5c60
#
_cell.length_a   1.000
_cell.length_b   1.000
_cell.length_c   1.000
_cell.angle_alpha   90.00
_cell.angle_beta   90.00
_cell.angle_gamma   90.00
#
_symmetry.space_group_name_H-M   'P 1'
#
loop_
_entity.id
_entity.type
_entity.pdbx_description
1 polymer ?
#
loop_
_entity_poly.entity_id
_entity_poly.type
_entity_poly.pdbx_seq_one_letter_code
_entity_poly.pdbx_strand_id
1 'polypeptide(L)'
;MKKQKFDREDARLILRLMRENNFPQIWVPGPQNRDLRQLLWHRHRLVQMRTRIMNQLQALAMNEGYRWKKKLFSEPGRAQLEKLTLAPWASRRRQELLELLDRLNPTIAELTAAIEREARKRPEVLRLMTHPGVGALTALAYVLIIGTPTRFHCGKQIGTYVGMIPCEDSSAHKQRLGHISKQGSSLLRFLLVEAAQAAVRKDPDWRRRYTHLAMRRHKSIAKVAMGRRLAIRLYWMWRNGYGYSRSLEFGSYAGQPGTGHGGQ
;
A
#
# COMPACT_ATOMS: atom_id res chain seq x y z
N MET A 1 4.33 -23.83 -23.11
CA MET A 1 3.42 -23.34 -24.16
C MET A 1 2.38 -22.42 -23.55
N LYS A 2 2.39 -21.12 -23.86
CA LYS A 2 1.27 -20.23 -23.53
C LYS A 2 0.09 -20.64 -24.41
N LYS A 3 -0.98 -21.18 -23.82
CA LYS A 3 -2.24 -21.40 -24.54
C LYS A 3 -2.70 -20.05 -25.09
N GLN A 4 -2.88 -19.95 -26.43
CA GLN A 4 -3.55 -18.80 -27.03
C GLN A 4 -4.95 -18.70 -26.39
N LYS A 5 -5.26 -17.54 -25.84
CA LYS A 5 -6.62 -17.24 -25.36
C LYS A 5 -7.48 -16.91 -26.57
N PHE A 6 -8.60 -17.62 -26.70
CA PHE A 6 -9.63 -17.30 -27.68
C PHE A 6 -10.86 -16.79 -26.97
N ASP A 7 -11.28 -15.57 -27.26
CA ASP A 7 -12.48 -14.92 -26.66
C ASP A 7 -13.74 -15.81 -26.78
N ARG A 8 -13.84 -16.59 -27.86
CA ARG A 8 -14.94 -17.53 -28.07
C ARG A 8 -14.96 -18.67 -27.04
N GLU A 9 -13.80 -19.18 -26.62
CA GLU A 9 -13.70 -20.24 -25.59
C GLU A 9 -13.98 -19.65 -24.20
N ASP A 10 -13.50 -18.45 -23.93
CA ASP A 10 -13.77 -17.75 -22.67
C ASP A 10 -15.29 -17.45 -22.57
N ALA A 11 -15.94 -16.99 -23.63
CA ALA A 11 -17.39 -16.77 -23.66
C ALA A 11 -18.19 -18.06 -23.44
N ARG A 12 -17.78 -19.17 -24.07
CA ARG A 12 -18.42 -20.48 -23.86
C ARG A 12 -18.26 -20.98 -22.43
N LEU A 13 -17.07 -20.79 -21.84
CA LEU A 13 -16.84 -21.15 -20.44
C LEU A 13 -17.72 -20.34 -19.50
N ILE A 14 -17.80 -19.02 -19.69
CA ILE A 14 -18.68 -18.14 -18.90
C ILE A 14 -20.13 -18.60 -19.01
N LEU A 15 -20.63 -18.82 -20.23
CA LEU A 15 -22.01 -19.26 -20.46
C LEU A 15 -22.29 -20.60 -19.76
N ARG A 16 -21.36 -21.56 -19.84
CA ARG A 16 -21.47 -22.84 -19.15
C ARG A 16 -21.56 -22.68 -17.64
N LEU A 17 -20.64 -21.91 -17.04
CA LEU A 17 -20.62 -21.65 -15.60
C LEU A 17 -21.91 -20.94 -15.12
N MET A 18 -22.46 -20.05 -15.93
CA MET A 18 -23.72 -19.38 -15.61
C MET A 18 -24.90 -20.37 -15.67
N ARG A 19 -24.98 -21.25 -16.69
CA ARG A 19 -26.03 -22.28 -16.80
C ARG A 19 -25.99 -23.31 -15.69
N GLU A 20 -24.78 -23.67 -15.24
CA GLU A 20 -24.54 -24.62 -14.16
C GLU A 20 -24.67 -24.00 -12.75
N ASN A 21 -24.99 -22.71 -12.64
CA ASN A 21 -25.02 -21.95 -11.39
C ASN A 21 -23.68 -21.98 -10.61
N ASN A 22 -22.60 -22.27 -11.30
CA ASN A 22 -21.23 -22.37 -10.77
C ASN A 22 -20.38 -21.13 -11.09
N PHE A 23 -21.00 -20.05 -11.57
CA PHE A 23 -20.26 -18.83 -11.87
C PHE A 23 -19.72 -18.22 -10.57
N PRO A 24 -18.41 -17.98 -10.45
CA PRO A 24 -17.81 -17.49 -9.22
C PRO A 24 -18.33 -16.08 -8.90
N GLN A 25 -19.00 -15.95 -7.78
CA GLN A 25 -19.47 -14.63 -7.31
C GLN A 25 -18.29 -13.81 -6.81
N ILE A 26 -18.10 -12.65 -7.44
CA ILE A 26 -17.10 -11.68 -6.99
C ILE A 26 -17.76 -10.61 -6.12
N TRP A 27 -17.03 -10.17 -5.10
CA TRP A 27 -17.48 -9.04 -4.32
C TRP A 27 -17.36 -7.74 -5.13
N VAL A 28 -18.48 -7.05 -5.31
CA VAL A 28 -18.54 -5.77 -5.99
C VAL A 28 -18.70 -4.66 -4.94
N PRO A 29 -17.80 -3.66 -4.92
CA PRO A 29 -17.93 -2.54 -4.00
C PRO A 29 -19.15 -1.68 -4.34
N GLY A 30 -19.90 -1.25 -3.31
CA GLY A 30 -21.00 -0.31 -3.48
C GLY A 30 -20.56 1.05 -4.03
N PRO A 31 -21.49 1.90 -4.51
CA PRO A 31 -21.16 3.19 -5.12
C PRO A 31 -20.28 4.08 -4.24
N GLN A 32 -20.63 4.24 -2.96
CA GLN A 32 -19.87 5.03 -2.01
C GLN A 32 -18.44 4.51 -1.80
N ASN A 33 -18.25 3.18 -1.75
CA ASN A 33 -16.92 2.59 -1.64
C ASN A 33 -16.09 2.87 -2.90
N ARG A 34 -16.71 2.79 -4.08
CA ARG A 34 -16.05 3.10 -5.35
C ARG A 34 -15.61 4.55 -5.42
N ASP A 35 -16.45 5.48 -5.01
CA ASP A 35 -16.15 6.92 -4.98
C ASP A 35 -14.96 7.22 -4.05
N LEU A 36 -14.99 6.71 -2.83
CA LEU A 36 -13.87 6.88 -1.88
C LEU A 36 -12.57 6.25 -2.36
N ARG A 37 -12.63 5.16 -3.14
CA ARG A 37 -11.44 4.62 -3.80
C ARG A 37 -10.89 5.59 -4.85
N GLN A 38 -11.76 6.30 -5.59
CA GLN A 38 -11.31 7.33 -6.54
C GLN A 38 -10.60 8.47 -5.81
N LEU A 39 -11.12 8.92 -4.66
CA LEU A 39 -10.46 9.91 -3.81
C LEU A 39 -9.06 9.48 -3.41
N LEU A 40 -8.88 8.23 -2.95
CA LEU A 40 -7.58 7.67 -2.59
C LEU A 40 -6.61 7.62 -3.77
N TRP A 41 -7.08 7.14 -4.93
CA TRP A 41 -6.28 7.03 -6.14
C TRP A 41 -5.89 8.40 -6.70
N HIS A 42 -6.82 9.33 -6.73
CA HIS A 42 -6.57 10.69 -7.20
C HIS A 42 -5.48 11.37 -6.37
N ARG A 43 -5.66 11.37 -5.06
CA ARG A 43 -4.64 11.90 -4.13
C ARG A 43 -3.28 11.22 -4.34
N HIS A 44 -3.23 9.90 -4.50
CA HIS A 44 -1.99 9.17 -4.71
C HIS A 44 -1.29 9.58 -6.00
N ARG A 45 -2.03 9.72 -7.10
CA ARG A 45 -1.49 10.18 -8.40
C ARG A 45 -0.92 11.60 -8.30
N LEU A 46 -1.60 12.52 -7.64
CA LEU A 46 -1.09 13.87 -7.44
C LEU A 46 0.22 13.88 -6.63
N VAL A 47 0.33 13.02 -5.60
CA VAL A 47 1.60 12.87 -4.87
C VAL A 47 2.72 12.32 -5.75
N GLN A 48 2.42 11.37 -6.64
CA GLN A 48 3.39 10.88 -7.61
C GLN A 48 3.82 11.98 -8.59
N MET A 49 2.88 12.78 -9.09
CA MET A 49 3.18 13.94 -9.96
C MET A 49 4.06 14.95 -9.23
N ARG A 50 3.71 15.30 -7.98
CA ARG A 50 4.52 16.17 -7.13
C ARG A 50 5.97 15.66 -7.01
N THR A 51 6.15 14.39 -6.71
CA THR A 51 7.48 13.78 -6.57
C THR A 51 8.27 13.87 -7.88
N ARG A 52 7.63 13.64 -9.03
CA ARG A 52 8.28 13.79 -10.34
C ARG A 52 8.73 15.22 -10.61
N ILE A 53 7.90 16.20 -10.28
CA ILE A 53 8.23 17.63 -10.41
C ILE A 53 9.43 17.98 -9.50
N MET A 54 9.38 17.55 -8.24
CA MET A 54 10.47 17.78 -7.29
C MET A 54 11.79 17.16 -7.77
N ASN A 55 11.77 15.96 -8.32
CA ASN A 55 12.95 15.30 -8.88
C ASN A 55 13.50 16.06 -10.11
N GLN A 56 12.63 16.60 -10.96
CA GLN A 56 13.05 17.41 -12.12
C GLN A 56 13.71 18.73 -11.69
N LEU A 57 13.16 19.40 -10.68
CA LEU A 57 13.75 20.62 -10.12
C LEU A 57 15.09 20.32 -9.44
N GLN A 58 15.19 19.20 -8.74
CA GLN A 58 16.45 18.75 -8.14
C GLN A 58 17.51 18.46 -9.19
N ALA A 59 17.16 17.76 -10.27
CA ALA A 59 18.06 17.48 -11.39
C ALA A 59 18.54 18.78 -12.06
N LEU A 60 17.63 19.75 -12.25
CA LEU A 60 17.98 21.06 -12.80
C LEU A 60 19.01 21.78 -11.92
N ALA A 61 18.79 21.81 -10.61
CA ALA A 61 19.73 22.42 -9.66
C ALA A 61 21.10 21.68 -9.64
N MET A 62 21.07 20.35 -9.73
CA MET A 62 22.31 19.55 -9.76
C MET A 62 23.12 19.75 -11.03
N ASN A 63 22.50 19.97 -12.17
CA ASN A 63 23.20 20.27 -13.44
C ASN A 63 24.00 21.58 -13.37
N GLU A 64 23.54 22.53 -12.55
CA GLU A 64 24.23 23.81 -12.30
C GLU A 64 25.22 23.71 -11.11
N GLY A 65 25.57 22.50 -10.67
CA GLY A 65 26.55 22.26 -9.60
C GLY A 65 26.02 22.44 -8.19
N TYR A 66 24.74 22.75 -7.99
CA TYR A 66 24.16 22.93 -6.68
C TYR A 66 23.75 21.60 -6.06
N ARG A 67 24.36 21.25 -4.92
CA ARG A 67 24.02 20.07 -4.11
C ARG A 67 23.36 20.47 -2.80
N TRP A 68 22.05 20.32 -2.71
CA TRP A 68 21.33 20.44 -1.44
C TRP A 68 21.23 19.11 -0.71
N LYS A 69 21.85 19.03 0.45
CA LYS A 69 21.87 17.77 1.22
C LYS A 69 20.51 17.35 1.78
N LYS A 70 19.49 18.21 1.94
CA LYS A 70 18.17 17.76 2.49
C LYS A 70 16.98 18.75 2.41
N LYS A 71 17.10 19.98 1.96
CA LYS A 71 16.03 20.99 2.13
C LYS A 71 15.77 21.88 0.90
N LEU A 72 15.93 21.36 -0.30
CA LEU A 72 15.70 22.16 -1.53
C LEU A 72 14.28 22.76 -1.58
N PHE A 73 13.29 22.05 -1.05
CA PHE A 73 11.88 22.46 -1.06
C PHE A 73 11.41 23.06 0.27
N SER A 74 12.34 23.36 1.19
CA SER A 74 12.05 24.27 2.30
C SER A 74 12.04 25.71 1.80
N GLU A 75 11.44 26.62 2.54
CA GLU A 75 11.36 28.02 2.15
C GLU A 75 12.73 28.65 1.77
N PRO A 76 13.82 28.47 2.57
CA PRO A 76 15.14 28.96 2.17
C PRO A 76 15.70 28.26 0.94
N GLY A 77 15.49 26.93 0.79
CA GLY A 77 15.96 26.16 -0.36
C GLY A 77 15.25 26.58 -1.64
N ARG A 78 13.95 26.85 -1.56
CA ARG A 78 13.16 27.36 -2.68
C ARG A 78 13.64 28.74 -3.11
N ALA A 79 13.84 29.68 -2.17
CA ALA A 79 14.35 31.01 -2.48
C ALA A 79 15.74 30.96 -3.17
N GLN A 80 16.62 30.02 -2.78
CA GLN A 80 17.88 29.79 -3.45
C GLN A 80 17.67 29.21 -4.86
N LEU A 81 16.77 28.24 -5.02
CA LEU A 81 16.43 27.66 -6.33
C LEU A 81 15.91 28.72 -7.31
N GLU A 82 15.10 29.66 -6.82
CA GLU A 82 14.56 30.77 -7.62
C GLU A 82 15.64 31.78 -8.05
N LYS A 83 16.68 31.97 -7.24
CA LYS A 83 17.82 32.87 -7.52
C LYS A 83 18.87 32.29 -8.44
N LEU A 84 18.80 31.02 -8.80
CA LEU A 84 19.77 30.40 -9.70
C LEU A 84 19.78 31.08 -11.05
N THR A 85 20.96 31.47 -11.52
CA THR A 85 21.17 31.96 -12.88
C THR A 85 21.15 30.76 -13.84
N LEU A 86 20.14 30.69 -14.67
CA LEU A 86 19.92 29.59 -15.63
C LEU A 86 19.79 30.15 -17.05
N ALA A 87 20.10 29.30 -18.02
CA ALA A 87 19.80 29.61 -19.42
C ALA A 87 18.29 29.82 -19.63
N PRO A 88 17.84 30.59 -20.63
CA PRO A 88 16.44 31.02 -20.75
C PRO A 88 15.42 29.90 -20.68
N TRP A 89 15.63 28.78 -21.38
CA TRP A 89 14.72 27.63 -21.35
C TRP A 89 14.73 26.86 -20.04
N ALA A 90 15.88 26.74 -19.39
CA ALA A 90 16.01 26.13 -18.05
C ALA A 90 15.31 27.01 -17.00
N SER A 91 15.44 28.34 -17.09
CA SER A 91 14.75 29.29 -16.22
C SER A 91 13.23 29.20 -16.37
N ARG A 92 12.73 29.18 -17.61
CA ARG A 92 11.30 28.98 -17.90
C ARG A 92 10.79 27.66 -17.34
N ARG A 93 11.50 26.56 -17.59
CA ARG A 93 11.15 25.24 -17.06
C ARG A 93 11.10 25.22 -15.53
N ARG A 94 12.07 25.86 -14.87
CA ARG A 94 12.04 25.99 -13.39
C ARG A 94 10.79 26.67 -12.91
N GLN A 95 10.45 27.81 -13.51
CA GLN A 95 9.28 28.61 -13.14
C GLN A 95 7.99 27.80 -13.31
N GLU A 96 7.77 27.18 -14.46
CA GLU A 96 6.59 26.34 -14.75
C GLU A 96 6.47 25.17 -13.76
N LEU A 97 7.59 24.52 -13.40
CA LEU A 97 7.59 23.41 -12.42
C LEU A 97 7.28 23.90 -10.99
N LEU A 98 7.74 25.07 -10.59
CA LEU A 98 7.41 25.67 -9.29
C LEU A 98 5.94 26.05 -9.20
N GLU A 99 5.39 26.66 -10.25
CA GLU A 99 3.95 26.97 -10.34
C GLU A 99 3.08 25.70 -10.25
N LEU A 100 3.51 24.62 -10.91
CA LEU A 100 2.81 23.32 -10.77
C LEU A 100 2.85 22.78 -9.34
N LEU A 101 3.97 22.92 -8.62
CA LEU A 101 4.04 22.53 -7.21
C LEU A 101 3.10 23.35 -6.33
N ASP A 102 3.01 24.65 -6.59
CA ASP A 102 2.15 25.57 -5.83
C ASP A 102 0.67 25.26 -6.02
N ARG A 103 0.28 24.76 -7.19
CA ARG A 103 -1.09 24.26 -7.45
C ARG A 103 -1.35 22.90 -6.86
N LEU A 104 -0.36 21.98 -6.91
CA LEU A 104 -0.53 20.61 -6.43
C LEU A 104 -0.58 20.50 -4.91
N ASN A 105 0.24 21.28 -4.20
CA ASN A 105 0.36 21.14 -2.75
C ASN A 105 -0.95 21.41 -1.98
N PRO A 106 -1.69 22.50 -2.23
CA PRO A 106 -2.96 22.73 -1.56
C PRO A 106 -4.01 21.68 -1.93
N THR A 107 -4.10 21.27 -3.18
CA THR A 107 -5.02 20.21 -3.62
C THR A 107 -4.73 18.87 -2.91
N ILE A 108 -3.46 18.48 -2.79
CA ILE A 108 -3.06 17.27 -2.04
C ILE A 108 -3.42 17.40 -0.56
N ALA A 109 -3.25 18.58 0.03
CA ALA A 109 -3.61 18.83 1.43
C ALA A 109 -5.13 18.71 1.64
N GLU A 110 -5.93 19.32 0.78
CA GLU A 110 -7.39 19.24 0.81
C GLU A 110 -7.90 17.79 0.70
N LEU A 111 -7.40 17.03 -0.29
CA LEU A 111 -7.75 15.62 -0.45
C LEU A 111 -7.31 14.77 0.75
N THR A 112 -6.17 15.10 1.36
CA THR A 112 -5.70 14.43 2.57
C THR A 112 -6.63 14.70 3.75
N ALA A 113 -7.06 15.95 3.94
CA ALA A 113 -8.04 16.31 4.96
C ALA A 113 -9.41 15.64 4.72
N ALA A 114 -9.84 15.52 3.46
CA ALA A 114 -11.04 14.77 3.10
C ALA A 114 -10.94 13.29 3.49
N ILE A 115 -9.80 12.65 3.21
CA ILE A 115 -9.52 11.25 3.59
C ILE A 115 -9.57 11.10 5.12
N GLU A 116 -9.00 12.03 5.88
CA GLU A 116 -9.02 12.00 7.34
C GLU A 116 -10.44 12.14 7.90
N ARG A 117 -11.26 13.04 7.32
CA ARG A 117 -12.67 13.17 7.69
C ARG A 117 -13.45 11.88 7.45
N GLU A 118 -13.25 11.24 6.30
CA GLU A 118 -13.90 9.96 5.97
C GLU A 118 -13.41 8.80 6.86
N ALA A 119 -12.15 8.81 7.23
CA ALA A 119 -11.57 7.84 8.16
C ALA A 119 -12.22 7.92 9.55
N ARG A 120 -12.44 9.13 10.07
CA ARG A 120 -13.04 9.35 11.40
C ARG A 120 -14.50 8.87 11.49
N LYS A 121 -15.23 8.79 10.38
CA LYS A 121 -16.61 8.29 10.35
C LYS A 121 -16.72 6.77 10.53
N ARG A 122 -15.60 6.03 10.50
CA ARG A 122 -15.57 4.57 10.47
C ARG A 122 -14.83 3.99 11.67
N PRO A 123 -15.55 3.35 12.62
CA PRO A 123 -14.93 2.79 13.82
C PRO A 123 -13.89 1.71 13.51
N GLU A 124 -14.09 0.92 12.46
CA GLU A 124 -13.12 -0.06 11.99
C GLU A 124 -11.81 0.59 11.53
N VAL A 125 -11.88 1.73 10.85
CA VAL A 125 -10.68 2.48 10.42
C VAL A 125 -9.92 3.02 11.63
N LEU A 126 -10.63 3.63 12.59
CA LEU A 126 -10.04 4.15 13.83
C LEU A 126 -9.33 3.04 14.61
N ARG A 127 -9.94 1.85 14.65
CA ARG A 127 -9.35 0.66 15.28
C ARG A 127 -8.04 0.24 14.61
N LEU A 128 -7.99 0.23 13.28
CA LEU A 128 -6.76 -0.10 12.56
C LEU A 128 -5.66 0.95 12.75
N MET A 129 -6.04 2.21 12.93
CA MET A 129 -5.10 3.30 13.21
C MET A 129 -4.40 3.20 14.57
N THR A 130 -4.87 2.35 15.49
CA THR A 130 -4.15 2.08 16.74
C THR A 130 -2.82 1.36 16.51
N HIS A 131 -2.65 0.71 15.33
CA HIS A 131 -1.40 0.04 14.99
C HIS A 131 -0.30 1.08 14.66
N PRO A 132 0.90 0.98 15.29
CA PRO A 132 2.00 1.88 14.99
C PRO A 132 2.36 1.87 13.51
N GLY A 133 2.47 3.07 12.92
CA GLY A 133 2.78 3.24 11.50
C GLY A 133 1.56 3.22 10.56
N VAL A 134 0.37 2.92 11.06
CA VAL A 134 -0.87 2.95 10.27
C VAL A 134 -1.59 4.27 10.51
N GLY A 135 -1.66 5.11 9.48
CA GLY A 135 -2.44 6.36 9.50
C GLY A 135 -3.77 6.22 8.76
N ALA A 136 -4.56 7.31 8.79
CA ALA A 136 -5.90 7.37 8.18
C ALA A 136 -5.93 6.88 6.73
N LEU A 137 -4.96 7.31 5.91
CA LEU A 137 -4.85 6.92 4.50
C LEU A 137 -4.71 5.39 4.34
N THR A 138 -3.81 4.77 5.11
CA THR A 138 -3.55 3.32 5.02
C THR A 138 -4.73 2.52 5.56
N ALA A 139 -5.29 2.92 6.70
CA ALA A 139 -6.41 2.24 7.33
C ALA A 139 -7.67 2.32 6.46
N LEU A 140 -8.00 3.52 5.95
CA LEU A 140 -9.15 3.70 5.05
C LEU A 140 -8.98 2.91 3.75
N ALA A 141 -7.80 2.97 3.12
CA ALA A 141 -7.51 2.20 1.91
C ALA A 141 -7.65 0.69 2.16
N TYR A 142 -7.19 0.21 3.32
CA TYR A 142 -7.32 -1.18 3.71
C TYR A 142 -8.79 -1.60 3.81
N VAL A 143 -9.60 -0.85 4.56
CA VAL A 143 -11.04 -1.14 4.74
C VAL A 143 -11.78 -1.11 3.40
N LEU A 144 -11.57 -0.07 2.61
CA LEU A 144 -12.26 0.07 1.32
C LEU A 144 -11.89 -1.05 0.33
N ILE A 145 -10.62 -1.45 0.25
CA ILE A 145 -10.15 -2.44 -0.74
C ILE A 145 -10.46 -3.87 -0.29
N ILE A 146 -10.33 -4.18 0.99
CA ILE A 146 -10.70 -5.48 1.54
C ILE A 146 -12.22 -5.68 1.53
N GLY A 147 -12.99 -4.62 1.80
CA GLY A 147 -14.46 -4.62 1.81
C GLY A 147 -15.04 -5.10 3.12
N THR A 148 -15.00 -6.39 3.40
CA THR A 148 -15.40 -6.98 4.69
C THR A 148 -14.44 -8.11 5.08
N PRO A 149 -14.14 -8.27 6.38
CA PRO A 149 -13.24 -9.34 6.81
C PRO A 149 -13.84 -10.73 6.66
N THR A 150 -15.16 -10.85 6.63
CA THR A 150 -15.91 -12.12 6.48
C THR A 150 -15.72 -12.79 5.11
N ARG A 151 -15.29 -12.03 4.11
CA ARG A 151 -14.97 -12.55 2.76
C ARG A 151 -13.80 -13.54 2.76
N PHE A 152 -13.01 -13.55 3.81
CA PHE A 152 -11.78 -14.33 3.88
C PHE A 152 -11.84 -15.28 5.08
N HIS A 153 -11.48 -16.53 4.85
CA HIS A 153 -11.46 -17.53 5.90
C HIS A 153 -10.27 -17.36 6.84
N CYS A 154 -9.12 -16.91 6.31
CA CYS A 154 -7.90 -16.74 7.10
C CYS A 154 -7.03 -15.59 6.60
N GLY A 155 -6.11 -15.13 7.44
CA GLY A 155 -5.18 -14.06 7.12
C GLY A 155 -4.23 -14.37 5.95
N LYS A 156 -3.98 -15.64 5.63
CA LYS A 156 -3.14 -16.02 4.47
C LYS A 156 -3.78 -15.56 3.16
N GLN A 157 -5.09 -15.64 3.04
CA GLN A 157 -5.84 -15.19 1.87
C GLN A 157 -5.70 -13.68 1.63
N ILE A 158 -5.54 -12.88 2.69
CA ILE A 158 -5.27 -11.44 2.57
C ILE A 158 -3.93 -11.20 1.85
N GLY A 159 -2.89 -11.94 2.23
CA GLY A 159 -1.58 -11.85 1.56
C GLY A 159 -1.67 -12.15 0.06
N THR A 160 -2.47 -13.15 -0.31
CA THR A 160 -2.76 -13.52 -1.71
C THR A 160 -3.56 -12.43 -2.41
N TYR A 161 -4.64 -11.98 -1.82
CA TYR A 161 -5.53 -10.95 -2.38
C TYR A 161 -4.82 -9.62 -2.64
N VAL A 162 -3.89 -9.24 -1.77
CA VAL A 162 -3.06 -8.03 -1.95
C VAL A 162 -1.88 -8.29 -2.91
N GLY A 163 -1.61 -9.54 -3.26
CA GLY A 163 -0.53 -9.91 -4.18
C GLY A 163 0.88 -9.78 -3.57
N MET A 164 1.00 -10.03 -2.27
CA MET A 164 2.28 -10.00 -1.53
C MET A 164 2.81 -11.39 -1.21
N ILE A 165 2.39 -12.40 -1.95
CA ILE A 165 2.93 -13.76 -1.92
C ILE A 165 3.92 -13.94 -3.06
N PRO A 166 4.99 -14.72 -2.89
CA PRO A 166 5.88 -15.05 -4.00
C PRO A 166 5.14 -15.87 -5.07
N CYS A 167 5.48 -15.63 -6.33
CA CYS A 167 5.14 -16.55 -7.39
C CYS A 167 5.98 -17.82 -7.22
N GLU A 168 5.36 -18.95 -7.39
CA GLU A 168 6.02 -20.24 -7.35
C GLU A 168 6.20 -20.75 -8.79
N ASP A 169 7.44 -21.06 -9.13
CA ASP A 169 7.82 -21.67 -10.40
C ASP A 169 8.60 -22.96 -10.07
N SER A 170 7.86 -23.91 -9.49
CA SER A 170 8.40 -25.17 -8.98
C SER A 170 8.20 -26.27 -10.01
N SER A 171 9.23 -27.07 -10.23
CA SER A 171 9.18 -28.28 -11.05
C SER A 171 9.68 -29.49 -10.26
N ALA A 172 8.89 -30.54 -10.24
CA ALA A 172 9.19 -31.83 -9.58
C ALA A 172 9.65 -31.64 -8.10
N HIS A 173 10.94 -31.76 -7.82
CA HIS A 173 11.49 -31.74 -6.47
C HIS A 173 12.17 -30.41 -6.08
N LYS A 174 12.13 -29.37 -6.93
CA LYS A 174 12.83 -28.12 -6.69
C LYS A 174 11.86 -26.95 -6.57
N GLN A 175 11.65 -26.47 -5.35
CA GLN A 175 10.85 -25.28 -5.11
C GLN A 175 11.63 -24.00 -5.48
N ARG A 176 11.13 -23.24 -6.44
CA ARG A 176 11.66 -21.94 -6.84
C ARG A 176 10.65 -20.85 -6.56
N LEU A 177 11.00 -19.97 -5.62
CA LEU A 177 10.20 -18.81 -5.29
C LEU A 177 10.75 -17.58 -6.02
N GLY A 178 9.91 -16.98 -6.87
CA GLY A 178 10.20 -15.77 -7.62
C GLY A 178 9.78 -14.49 -6.92
N HIS A 179 9.55 -13.46 -7.71
CA HIS A 179 8.99 -12.19 -7.22
C HIS A 179 7.57 -12.36 -6.67
N ILE A 180 7.03 -11.34 -5.99
CA ILE A 180 5.63 -11.35 -5.55
C ILE A 180 4.67 -11.32 -6.74
N SER A 181 3.49 -11.93 -6.58
CA SER A 181 2.49 -12.06 -7.66
C SER A 181 1.98 -10.71 -8.19
N LYS A 182 2.06 -9.65 -7.38
CA LYS A 182 1.58 -8.28 -7.70
C LYS A 182 0.10 -8.20 -8.10
N GLN A 183 -0.67 -9.24 -7.86
CA GLN A 183 -2.11 -9.25 -8.06
C GLN A 183 -2.80 -8.28 -7.09
N GLY A 184 -4.02 -7.85 -7.41
CA GLY A 184 -4.79 -6.92 -6.58
C GLY A 184 -4.27 -5.47 -6.62
N SER A 185 -4.59 -4.70 -5.58
CA SER A 185 -4.37 -3.25 -5.55
C SER A 185 -2.91 -2.86 -5.33
N SER A 186 -2.30 -2.20 -6.32
CA SER A 186 -0.94 -1.65 -6.20
C SER A 186 -0.84 -0.53 -5.16
N LEU A 187 -1.88 0.29 -5.03
CA LEU A 187 -1.95 1.34 -4.02
C LEU A 187 -1.90 0.74 -2.60
N LEU A 188 -2.70 -0.29 -2.33
CA LEU A 188 -2.71 -0.91 -1.01
C LEU A 188 -1.37 -1.57 -0.68
N ARG A 189 -0.74 -2.24 -1.65
CA ARG A 189 0.62 -2.80 -1.45
C ARG A 189 1.64 -1.74 -1.08
N PHE A 190 1.64 -0.63 -1.81
CA PHE A 190 2.52 0.51 -1.53
C PHE A 190 2.29 1.04 -0.10
N LEU A 191 1.06 1.33 0.26
CA LEU A 191 0.71 1.86 1.58
C LEU A 191 1.06 0.90 2.71
N LEU A 192 0.86 -0.40 2.53
CA LEU A 192 1.22 -1.41 3.51
C LEU A 192 2.74 -1.52 3.73
N VAL A 193 3.54 -1.41 2.66
CA VAL A 193 5.01 -1.40 2.78
C VAL A 193 5.48 -0.15 3.51
N GLU A 194 4.97 1.03 3.16
CA GLU A 194 5.32 2.28 3.83
C GLU A 194 4.90 2.28 5.31
N ALA A 195 3.68 1.83 5.60
CA ALA A 195 3.18 1.71 6.97
C ALA A 195 4.01 0.71 7.81
N ALA A 196 4.40 -0.42 7.20
CA ALA A 196 5.27 -1.39 7.87
C ALA A 196 6.66 -0.81 8.16
N GLN A 197 7.24 0.00 7.26
CA GLN A 197 8.50 0.70 7.51
C GLN A 197 8.34 1.77 8.61
N ALA A 198 7.21 2.43 8.69
CA ALA A 198 6.90 3.35 9.78
C ALA A 198 6.76 2.59 11.13
N ALA A 199 6.11 1.43 11.13
CA ALA A 199 6.01 0.55 12.31
C ALA A 199 7.40 0.08 12.80
N VAL A 200 8.28 -0.30 11.88
CA VAL A 200 9.68 -0.69 12.20
C VAL A 200 10.44 0.43 12.92
N ARG A 201 10.16 1.69 12.59
CA ARG A 201 10.79 2.83 13.29
C ARG A 201 10.21 3.10 14.68
N LYS A 202 8.93 2.81 14.88
CA LYS A 202 8.18 3.17 16.09
C LYS A 202 8.11 2.06 17.13
N ASP A 203 8.13 0.80 16.70
CA ASP A 203 7.89 -0.36 17.54
C ASP A 203 9.12 -1.27 17.60
N PRO A 204 9.65 -1.60 18.80
CA PRO A 204 10.84 -2.44 18.97
C PRO A 204 10.66 -3.86 18.42
N ASP A 205 9.49 -4.47 18.58
CA ASP A 205 9.20 -5.82 18.08
C ASP A 205 9.19 -5.87 16.55
N TRP A 206 8.59 -4.85 15.90
CA TRP A 206 8.63 -4.73 14.46
C TRP A 206 10.05 -4.51 13.95
N ARG A 207 10.85 -3.72 14.67
CA ARG A 207 12.27 -3.49 14.36
C ARG A 207 13.07 -4.78 14.45
N ARG A 208 12.96 -5.53 15.55
CA ARG A 208 13.65 -6.81 15.75
C ARG A 208 13.32 -7.80 14.64
N ARG A 209 12.05 -7.96 14.28
CA ARG A 209 11.60 -8.85 13.21
C ARG A 209 12.12 -8.43 11.84
N TYR A 210 12.08 -7.13 11.53
CA TYR A 210 12.64 -6.60 10.29
C TYR A 210 14.15 -6.85 10.19
N THR A 211 14.89 -6.53 11.23
CA THR A 211 16.36 -6.74 11.28
C THR A 211 16.70 -8.21 11.05
N HIS A 212 16.04 -9.12 11.74
CA HIS A 212 16.24 -10.56 11.58
C HIS A 212 15.99 -11.03 10.13
N LEU A 213 14.94 -10.50 9.47
CA LEU A 213 14.69 -10.81 8.06
C LEU A 213 15.74 -10.18 7.13
N ALA A 214 16.16 -8.94 7.40
CA ALA A 214 17.11 -8.21 6.57
C ALA A 214 18.54 -8.78 6.66
N MET A 215 18.89 -9.49 7.73
CA MET A 215 20.16 -10.24 7.85
C MET A 215 20.20 -11.47 6.95
N ARG A 216 19.06 -12.11 6.70
CA ARG A 216 18.96 -13.37 5.93
C ARG A 216 18.57 -13.16 4.48
N ARG A 217 17.93 -12.05 4.14
CA ARG A 217 17.37 -11.75 2.82
C ARG A 217 17.67 -10.32 2.43
N HIS A 218 17.62 -10.02 1.14
CA HIS A 218 17.76 -8.65 0.66
C HIS A 218 16.72 -7.71 1.32
N LYS A 219 17.14 -6.48 1.65
CA LYS A 219 16.32 -5.49 2.36
C LYS A 219 14.94 -5.22 1.69
N SER A 220 14.87 -5.26 0.36
CA SER A 220 13.59 -5.11 -0.35
C SER A 220 12.62 -6.26 -0.06
N ILE A 221 13.12 -7.50 0.03
CA ILE A 221 12.32 -8.68 0.38
C ILE A 221 11.81 -8.56 1.82
N ALA A 222 12.69 -8.15 2.75
CA ALA A 222 12.32 -7.92 4.15
C ALA A 222 11.22 -6.86 4.28
N LYS A 223 11.29 -5.74 3.54
CA LYS A 223 10.24 -4.71 3.52
C LYS A 223 8.89 -5.26 3.09
N VAL A 224 8.84 -6.01 2.00
CA VAL A 224 7.60 -6.62 1.48
C VAL A 224 7.04 -7.67 2.45
N ALA A 225 7.91 -8.49 3.05
CA ALA A 225 7.50 -9.48 4.06
C ALA A 225 6.87 -8.80 5.29
N MET A 226 7.43 -7.67 5.74
CA MET A 226 6.81 -6.88 6.81
C MET A 226 5.49 -6.26 6.39
N GLY A 227 5.35 -5.77 5.16
CA GLY A 227 4.07 -5.29 4.60
C GLY A 227 2.99 -6.38 4.57
N ARG A 228 3.36 -7.60 4.14
CA ARG A 228 2.45 -8.76 4.19
C ARG A 228 2.04 -9.09 5.62
N ARG A 229 2.97 -9.08 6.56
CA ARG A 229 2.69 -9.30 7.98
C ARG A 229 1.73 -8.26 8.54
N LEU A 230 1.93 -7.00 8.18
CA LEU A 230 1.02 -5.91 8.54
C LEU A 230 -0.38 -6.17 7.98
N ALA A 231 -0.50 -6.52 6.71
CA ALA A 231 -1.80 -6.81 6.09
C ALA A 231 -2.58 -7.89 6.87
N ILE A 232 -1.89 -8.97 7.26
CA ILE A 232 -2.49 -10.07 8.04
C ILE A 232 -2.86 -9.60 9.46
N ARG A 233 -2.01 -8.76 10.10
CA ARG A 233 -2.29 -8.22 11.43
C ARG A 233 -3.54 -7.33 11.41
N LEU A 234 -3.65 -6.42 10.45
CA LEU A 234 -4.81 -5.53 10.29
C LEU A 234 -6.10 -6.33 10.04
N TYR A 235 -6.02 -7.43 9.29
CA TYR A 235 -7.16 -8.32 9.08
C TYR A 235 -7.68 -8.90 10.40
N TRP A 236 -6.81 -9.44 11.25
CA TRP A 236 -7.22 -10.02 12.52
C TRP A 236 -7.73 -8.97 13.51
N MET A 237 -7.11 -7.79 13.55
CA MET A 237 -7.59 -6.66 14.34
C MET A 237 -9.02 -6.26 13.93
N TRP A 238 -9.29 -6.22 12.63
CA TRP A 238 -10.61 -5.89 12.12
C TRP A 238 -11.62 -7.00 12.36
N ARG A 239 -11.29 -8.23 12.00
CA ARG A 239 -12.19 -9.38 12.14
C ARG A 239 -12.64 -9.62 13.56
N ASN A 240 -11.74 -9.49 14.52
CA ASN A 240 -12.00 -9.76 15.93
C ASN A 240 -12.36 -8.50 16.73
N GLY A 241 -12.38 -7.34 16.11
CA GLY A 241 -12.87 -6.12 16.75
C GLY A 241 -11.97 -5.53 17.84
N TYR A 242 -10.64 -5.77 17.83
CA TYR A 242 -9.72 -5.26 18.85
C TYR A 242 -8.64 -4.32 18.32
N GLY A 243 -8.09 -3.47 19.21
CA GLY A 243 -6.96 -2.57 18.91
C GLY A 243 -5.60 -3.26 19.00
N TYR A 244 -4.54 -2.51 18.68
CA TYR A 244 -3.18 -3.06 18.62
C TYR A 244 -2.66 -3.60 19.97
N SER A 245 -2.94 -2.94 21.09
CA SER A 245 -2.53 -3.40 22.43
C SER A 245 -3.00 -4.82 22.73
N ARG A 246 -4.28 -5.10 22.50
CA ARG A 246 -4.84 -6.44 22.68
C ARG A 246 -4.24 -7.47 21.72
N SER A 247 -3.85 -7.06 20.53
CA SER A 247 -3.16 -7.94 19.58
C SER A 247 -1.75 -8.33 20.02
N LEU A 248 -1.11 -7.55 20.90
CA LEU A 248 0.18 -7.90 21.51
C LEU A 248 0.03 -8.98 22.58
N GLU A 249 -1.02 -8.89 23.39
CA GLU A 249 -1.31 -9.88 24.46
C GLU A 249 -1.57 -11.28 23.88
N PHE A 250 -2.36 -11.38 22.83
CA PHE A 250 -2.81 -12.66 22.27
C PHE A 250 -2.13 -13.05 20.95
N GLY A 251 -1.24 -12.23 20.42
CA GLY A 251 -0.56 -12.47 19.15
C GLY A 251 -1.46 -12.35 17.92
N SER A 252 -1.05 -12.96 16.80
CA SER A 252 -1.81 -12.90 15.53
C SER A 252 -3.06 -13.79 15.53
N TYR A 253 -3.21 -14.63 16.52
CA TYR A 253 -4.31 -15.59 16.68
C TYR A 253 -5.32 -15.17 17.76
N ALA A 254 -5.22 -13.95 18.27
CA ALA A 254 -6.15 -13.42 19.27
C ALA A 254 -7.60 -13.58 18.77
N GLY A 255 -8.42 -14.28 19.55
CA GLY A 255 -9.84 -14.54 19.24
C GLY A 255 -10.11 -15.74 18.34
N GLN A 256 -9.12 -16.53 17.93
CA GLN A 256 -9.40 -17.89 17.45
C GLN A 256 -9.71 -18.81 18.65
N PRO A 257 -10.78 -19.64 18.57
CA PRO A 257 -10.94 -20.71 19.53
C PRO A 257 -9.67 -21.56 19.48
N GLY A 258 -9.02 -21.74 20.61
CA GLY A 258 -7.85 -22.60 20.71
C GLY A 258 -8.23 -23.98 20.19
N THR A 259 -7.52 -24.48 19.18
CA THR A 259 -7.49 -25.93 18.92
C THR A 259 -6.83 -26.52 20.15
N GLY A 260 -7.67 -26.99 21.11
CA GLY A 260 -7.20 -27.76 22.23
C GLY A 260 -6.49 -28.99 21.69
N HIS A 261 -5.17 -28.95 21.68
CA HIS A 261 -4.42 -30.19 21.67
C HIS A 261 -4.67 -30.84 23.04
N GLY A 262 -5.70 -31.69 23.06
CA GLY A 262 -5.88 -32.65 24.14
C GLY A 262 -4.62 -33.49 24.18
N GLY A 263 -3.81 -33.30 25.23
CA GLY A 263 -2.79 -34.21 25.58
C GLY A 263 -3.45 -35.52 26.02
N GLN A 264 -3.06 -36.60 25.41
CA GLN A 264 -2.99 -37.93 26.00
C GLN A 264 -1.57 -38.41 25.81
#